data_df30484094e7ab80d9048c4ae799203e
#
_entry.id   df30484094e7ab80d9048c4ae799203e
#
_cell.length_a   1.000
_cell.length_b   1.000
_cell.length_c   1.000
_cell.angle_alpha   90.00
_cell.angle_beta   90.00
_cell.angle_gamma   90.00
#
_symmetry.space_group_name_H-M   'P 1'
#
loop_
_entity.id
_entity.type
_entity.pdbx_description
1 polymer ?
#
loop_
_entity_poly.entity_id
_entity_poly.type
_entity_poly.pdbx_seq_one_letter_code
_entity_poly.pdbx_strand_id
1 'polypeptide(L)'
;MSLIIRNLTKKFDDKTVIDNLSYEFPDHGVVAITGESGIGKTTLLRIISGLDYNYSGNVRGGGIGHVSFAFQEYRLFPNLSAIDNVIFAICDTKNEAVIKKAKDMLISLGLKESDFDLFPHELSGGMKQRISLARAFLKDAPTLLLDEPTKELDKENISLLTDIIQKISKDRLVIIVTHNLEDIECLSPTILQIS
;
A
#
# COMPACT_ATOMS: atom_id res chain seq x y z
N MET A 1 -3.95 16.66 -6.41
CA MET A 1 -3.04 16.67 -7.60
C MET A 1 -3.17 15.31 -8.24
N SER A 2 -3.75 15.25 -9.46
CA SER A 2 -4.11 13.99 -10.10
C SER A 2 -2.88 13.18 -10.48
N LEU A 3 -2.90 11.87 -10.24
CA LEU A 3 -1.88 10.94 -10.69
C LEU A 3 -2.13 10.59 -12.16
N ILE A 4 -1.16 10.90 -13.02
CA ILE A 4 -1.28 10.73 -14.47
C ILE A 4 -0.05 10.00 -15.01
N ILE A 5 -0.27 8.98 -15.82
CA ILE A 5 0.75 8.22 -16.53
C ILE A 5 0.56 8.48 -18.04
N ARG A 6 1.64 8.77 -18.76
CA ARG A 6 1.64 8.98 -20.21
C ARG A 6 2.78 8.23 -20.87
N ASN A 7 2.42 7.34 -21.80
CA ASN A 7 3.35 6.56 -22.65
C ASN A 7 4.44 5.84 -21.85
N LEU A 8 4.10 5.33 -20.66
CA LEU A 8 5.04 4.65 -19.78
C LEU A 8 5.48 3.32 -20.38
N THR A 9 6.78 3.17 -20.60
CA THR A 9 7.39 1.92 -21.03
C THR A 9 8.53 1.55 -20.09
N LYS A 10 8.51 0.32 -19.58
CA LYS A 10 9.54 -0.24 -18.70
C LYS A 10 10.09 -1.53 -19.28
N LYS A 11 11.42 -1.58 -19.37
CA LYS A 11 12.15 -2.79 -19.81
C LYS A 11 13.14 -3.21 -18.73
N PHE A 12 13.33 -4.51 -18.61
CA PHE A 12 14.43 -5.13 -17.89
C PHE A 12 15.22 -5.95 -18.92
N ASP A 13 16.45 -5.54 -19.18
CA ASP A 13 17.26 -6.06 -20.29
C ASP A 13 16.45 -6.03 -21.59
N ASP A 14 16.25 -7.17 -22.23
CA ASP A 14 15.49 -7.29 -23.48
C ASP A 14 13.98 -7.52 -23.28
N LYS A 15 13.51 -7.67 -22.02
CA LYS A 15 12.10 -7.95 -21.72
C LYS A 15 11.34 -6.66 -21.42
N THR A 16 10.37 -6.30 -22.25
CA THR A 16 9.38 -5.25 -21.94
C THR A 16 8.37 -5.80 -20.94
N VAL A 17 8.19 -5.13 -19.81
CA VAL A 17 7.22 -5.49 -18.74
C VAL A 17 6.07 -4.50 -18.62
N ILE A 18 6.24 -3.28 -19.12
CA ILE A 18 5.15 -2.31 -19.29
C ILE A 18 5.37 -1.69 -20.67
N ASP A 19 4.36 -1.72 -21.53
CA ASP A 19 4.46 -1.19 -22.89
C ASP A 19 3.45 -0.07 -23.10
N ASN A 20 3.97 1.14 -23.34
CA ASN A 20 3.22 2.33 -23.73
C ASN A 20 1.94 2.60 -22.90
N LEU A 21 1.97 2.33 -21.59
CA LEU A 21 0.83 2.52 -20.70
C LEU A 21 0.51 4.00 -20.53
N SER A 22 -0.74 4.39 -20.78
CA SER A 22 -1.26 5.71 -20.44
C SER A 22 -2.55 5.56 -19.65
N TYR A 23 -2.61 6.20 -18.47
CA TYR A 23 -3.78 6.14 -17.59
C TYR A 23 -3.85 7.38 -16.72
N GLU A 24 -5.05 7.87 -16.50
CA GLU A 24 -5.35 8.99 -15.60
C GLU A 24 -6.16 8.46 -14.43
N PHE A 25 -5.56 8.49 -13.25
CA PHE A 25 -6.22 8.01 -12.03
C PHE A 25 -7.21 9.06 -11.52
N PRO A 26 -8.31 8.62 -10.88
CA PRO A 26 -9.20 9.54 -10.18
C PRO A 26 -8.49 10.22 -9.00
N ASP A 27 -9.01 11.34 -8.54
CA ASP A 27 -8.43 12.06 -7.39
C ASP A 27 -8.63 11.32 -6.06
N HIS A 28 -9.64 10.46 -5.96
CA HIS A 28 -9.96 9.61 -4.81
C HIS A 28 -10.68 8.34 -5.27
N GLY A 29 -10.91 7.40 -4.35
CA GLY A 29 -11.53 6.11 -4.64
C GLY A 29 -10.52 4.97 -4.71
N VAL A 30 -10.97 3.81 -5.16
CA VAL A 30 -10.14 2.59 -5.25
C VAL A 30 -9.93 2.19 -6.70
N VAL A 31 -8.68 1.98 -7.08
CA VAL A 31 -8.29 1.40 -8.38
C VAL A 31 -7.56 0.09 -8.13
N ALA A 32 -8.08 -1.01 -8.67
CA ALA A 32 -7.41 -2.30 -8.62
C ALA A 32 -6.62 -2.55 -9.91
N ILE A 33 -5.33 -2.81 -9.77
CA ILE A 33 -4.46 -3.21 -10.88
C ILE A 33 -4.42 -4.72 -10.95
N THR A 34 -4.83 -5.27 -12.09
CA THR A 34 -4.90 -6.70 -12.36
C THR A 34 -4.04 -7.09 -13.55
N GLY A 35 -3.75 -8.39 -13.68
CA GLY A 35 -2.95 -8.93 -14.77
C GLY A 35 -2.22 -10.20 -14.32
N GLU A 36 -1.58 -10.88 -15.25
CA GLU A 36 -0.83 -12.11 -14.97
C GLU A 36 0.31 -11.90 -13.97
N SER A 37 0.76 -12.98 -13.33
CA SER A 37 1.93 -12.93 -12.45
C SER A 37 3.17 -12.54 -13.26
N GLY A 38 3.98 -11.62 -12.73
CA GLY A 38 5.22 -11.15 -13.39
C GLY A 38 5.01 -10.16 -14.54
N ILE A 39 3.77 -9.71 -14.82
CA ILE A 39 3.47 -8.73 -15.89
C ILE A 39 3.95 -7.30 -15.58
N GLY A 40 4.39 -7.02 -14.35
CA GLY A 40 4.91 -5.68 -14.01
C GLY A 40 4.05 -4.87 -13.04
N LYS A 41 3.03 -5.45 -12.38
CA LYS A 41 2.16 -4.74 -11.42
C LYS A 41 2.94 -4.07 -10.28
N THR A 42 3.75 -4.83 -9.57
CA THR A 42 4.65 -4.30 -8.52
C THR A 42 5.64 -3.28 -9.07
N THR A 43 6.14 -3.49 -10.31
CA THR A 43 7.03 -2.55 -10.99
C THR A 43 6.31 -1.22 -11.24
N LEU A 44 5.05 -1.25 -11.66
CA LEU A 44 4.23 -0.05 -11.84
C LEU A 44 4.07 0.71 -10.51
N LEU A 45 3.77 0.02 -9.40
CA LEU A 45 3.70 0.66 -8.08
C LEU A 45 5.06 1.28 -7.68
N ARG A 46 6.18 0.62 -7.97
CA ARG A 46 7.52 1.16 -7.67
C ARG A 46 7.83 2.40 -8.50
N ILE A 47 7.41 2.46 -9.76
CA ILE A 47 7.55 3.66 -10.60
C ILE A 47 6.67 4.79 -10.06
N ILE A 48 5.39 4.53 -9.76
CA ILE A 48 4.47 5.52 -9.19
C ILE A 48 5.00 6.07 -7.87
N SER A 49 5.59 5.22 -7.03
CA SER A 49 6.17 5.65 -5.74
C SER A 49 7.50 6.40 -5.87
N GLY A 50 8.10 6.45 -7.06
CA GLY A 50 9.42 7.04 -7.25
C GLY A 50 10.56 6.20 -6.69
N LEU A 51 10.40 4.90 -6.61
CA LEU A 51 11.44 3.92 -6.23
C LEU A 51 12.15 3.31 -7.45
N ASP A 52 11.58 3.45 -8.63
CA ASP A 52 12.19 3.06 -9.90
C ASP A 52 12.07 4.23 -10.87
N TYR A 53 13.21 4.73 -11.34
CA TYR A 53 13.31 5.88 -12.26
C TYR A 53 13.76 5.48 -13.67
N ASN A 54 14.09 4.20 -13.87
CA ASN A 54 14.58 3.72 -15.16
C ASN A 54 13.41 3.27 -16.04
N TYR A 55 12.72 4.24 -16.63
CA TYR A 55 11.60 4.02 -17.56
C TYR A 55 11.54 5.16 -18.60
N SER A 56 10.82 4.97 -19.69
CA SER A 56 10.45 6.02 -20.63
C SER A 56 8.99 6.44 -20.44
N GLY A 57 8.62 7.64 -20.88
CA GLY A 57 7.31 8.23 -20.66
C GLY A 57 7.30 9.21 -19.49
N ASN A 58 6.11 9.51 -18.96
CA ASN A 58 5.95 10.51 -17.90
C ASN A 58 4.97 10.04 -16.82
N VAL A 59 5.33 10.27 -15.55
CA VAL A 59 4.45 10.04 -14.37
C VAL A 59 4.38 11.35 -13.59
N ARG A 60 3.18 11.87 -13.39
CA ARG A 60 2.90 13.10 -12.61
C ARG A 60 2.05 12.75 -11.40
N GLY A 61 2.22 13.46 -10.30
CA GLY A 61 1.46 13.27 -9.06
C GLY A 61 1.91 12.07 -8.22
N GLY A 62 2.93 11.34 -8.67
CA GLY A 62 3.61 10.28 -7.91
C GLY A 62 4.90 10.76 -7.24
N GLY A 63 5.67 9.83 -6.71
CA GLY A 63 7.00 10.07 -6.15
C GLY A 63 7.02 10.26 -4.63
N ILE A 64 8.23 10.47 -4.11
CA ILE A 64 8.49 10.60 -2.67
C ILE A 64 7.73 11.83 -2.13
N GLY A 65 7.02 11.63 -1.01
CA GLY A 65 6.19 12.66 -0.37
C GLY A 65 4.75 12.71 -0.88
N HIS A 66 4.43 12.18 -2.06
CA HIS A 66 3.08 12.13 -2.60
C HIS A 66 2.41 10.75 -2.46
N VAL A 67 3.18 9.75 -2.08
CA VAL A 67 2.75 8.36 -2.03
C VAL A 67 3.09 7.72 -0.69
N SER A 68 2.14 6.98 -0.14
CA SER A 68 2.35 6.00 0.92
C SER A 68 2.29 4.61 0.33
N PHE A 69 3.17 3.67 0.76
CA PHE A 69 3.28 2.37 0.13
C PHE A 69 3.38 1.24 1.15
N ALA A 70 2.43 0.31 1.13
CA ALA A 70 2.54 -1.00 1.76
C ALA A 70 3.03 -2.01 0.72
N PHE A 71 4.26 -2.48 0.89
CA PHE A 71 4.89 -3.44 0.01
C PHE A 71 4.36 -4.86 0.28
N GLN A 72 4.50 -5.75 -0.70
CA GLN A 72 4.23 -7.17 -0.54
C GLN A 72 5.09 -7.81 0.56
N GLU A 73 6.34 -7.35 0.72
CA GLU A 73 7.20 -7.67 1.86
C GLU A 73 6.92 -6.70 3.00
N TYR A 74 6.86 -7.18 4.23
CA TYR A 74 6.48 -6.34 5.39
C TYR A 74 7.43 -5.19 5.70
N ARG A 75 8.73 -5.35 5.39
CA ARG A 75 9.81 -4.35 5.58
C ARG A 75 9.76 -3.69 6.95
N LEU A 76 9.50 -4.49 8.00
CA LEU A 76 9.54 -4.01 9.36
C LEU A 76 11.00 -3.82 9.82
N PHE A 77 11.21 -2.82 10.66
CA PHE A 77 12.49 -2.61 11.33
C PHE A 77 12.67 -3.68 12.41
N PRO A 78 13.69 -4.56 12.33
CA PRO A 78 13.80 -5.73 13.20
C PRO A 78 14.03 -5.39 14.67
N ASN A 79 14.59 -4.20 14.94
CA ASN A 79 14.93 -3.72 16.28
C ASN A 79 13.89 -2.76 16.88
N LEU A 80 12.75 -2.60 16.22
CA LEU A 80 11.62 -1.81 16.73
C LEU A 80 10.44 -2.74 17.05
N SER A 81 9.72 -2.44 18.13
CA SER A 81 8.48 -3.14 18.48
C SER A 81 7.39 -2.89 17.41
N ALA A 82 6.28 -3.62 17.49
CA ALA A 82 5.15 -3.45 16.58
C ALA A 82 4.67 -1.99 16.55
N ILE A 83 4.44 -1.40 17.73
CA ILE A 83 3.97 0.00 17.82
C ILE A 83 5.04 0.99 17.38
N ASP A 84 6.31 0.77 17.72
CA ASP A 84 7.39 1.68 17.33
C ASP A 84 7.64 1.64 15.82
N ASN A 85 7.43 0.49 15.17
CA ASN A 85 7.42 0.39 13.71
C ASN A 85 6.38 1.33 13.07
N VAL A 86 5.20 1.45 13.67
CA VAL A 86 4.13 2.33 13.18
C VAL A 86 4.46 3.79 13.49
N ILE A 87 4.88 4.11 14.72
CA ILE A 87 5.22 5.47 15.14
C ILE A 87 6.30 6.06 14.24
N PHE A 88 7.35 5.29 13.94
CA PHE A 88 8.45 5.73 13.08
C PHE A 88 8.00 6.18 11.68
N ALA A 89 6.90 5.62 11.16
CA ALA A 89 6.37 6.01 9.85
C ALA A 89 5.55 7.30 9.87
N ILE A 90 5.06 7.72 11.04
CA ILE A 90 4.14 8.88 11.18
C ILE A 90 4.93 10.18 11.32
N CYS A 91 5.91 10.22 12.20
CA CYS A 91 6.70 11.42 12.47
C CYS A 91 8.00 11.11 13.22
N ASP A 92 8.90 12.10 13.25
CA ASP A 92 10.21 12.01 13.91
C ASP A 92 10.13 12.19 15.44
N THR A 93 8.98 12.64 15.97
CA THR A 93 8.81 12.92 17.40
C THR A 93 7.69 12.08 18.00
N LYS A 94 8.06 11.26 19.00
CA LYS A 94 7.12 10.43 19.74
C LYS A 94 6.41 11.30 20.80
N ASN A 95 5.11 11.54 20.61
CA ASN A 95 4.26 12.21 21.58
C ASN A 95 2.96 11.41 21.81
N GLU A 96 2.19 11.77 22.83
CA GLU A 96 0.97 11.04 23.21
C GLU A 96 -0.05 10.93 22.09
N ALA A 97 -0.23 11.97 21.28
CA ALA A 97 -1.19 11.96 20.18
C ALA A 97 -0.77 10.98 19.07
N VAL A 98 0.53 10.91 18.76
CA VAL A 98 1.10 9.95 17.80
C VAL A 98 0.98 8.53 18.31
N ILE A 99 1.31 8.29 19.59
CA ILE A 99 1.17 6.97 20.21
C ILE A 99 -0.29 6.52 20.14
N LYS A 100 -1.23 7.41 20.49
CA LYS A 100 -2.66 7.11 20.44
C LYS A 100 -3.10 6.73 19.02
N LYS A 101 -2.73 7.52 17.99
CA LYS A 101 -3.04 7.21 16.58
C LYS A 101 -2.50 5.84 16.17
N ALA A 102 -1.28 5.50 16.54
CA ALA A 102 -0.67 4.22 16.23
C ALA A 102 -1.43 3.07 16.91
N LYS A 103 -1.78 3.19 18.20
CA LYS A 103 -2.57 2.19 18.94
C LYS A 103 -3.95 2.00 18.31
N ASP A 104 -4.67 3.09 18.09
CA ASP A 104 -6.02 3.05 17.51
C ASP A 104 -6.02 2.35 16.13
N MET A 105 -5.01 2.61 15.29
CA MET A 105 -4.86 1.95 14.00
C MET A 105 -4.55 0.47 14.14
N LEU A 106 -3.63 0.08 15.02
CA LEU A 106 -3.29 -1.33 15.27
C LEU A 106 -4.50 -2.12 15.77
N ILE A 107 -5.28 -1.55 16.71
CA ILE A 107 -6.53 -2.14 17.20
C ILE A 107 -7.55 -2.27 16.07
N SER A 108 -7.73 -1.24 15.24
CA SER A 108 -8.68 -1.28 14.11
C SER A 108 -8.31 -2.35 13.06
N LEU A 109 -7.03 -2.72 12.99
CA LEU A 109 -6.53 -3.82 12.17
C LEU A 109 -6.53 -5.18 12.91
N GLY A 110 -7.16 -5.28 14.10
CA GLY A 110 -7.34 -6.53 14.83
C GLY A 110 -6.11 -7.01 15.61
N LEU A 111 -5.13 -6.13 15.91
CA LEU A 111 -4.08 -6.45 16.89
C LEU A 111 -4.58 -6.17 18.31
N LYS A 112 -4.06 -6.92 19.27
CA LYS A 112 -4.33 -6.73 20.69
C LYS A 112 -3.26 -5.82 21.32
N GLU A 113 -3.59 -5.15 22.42
CA GLU A 113 -2.61 -4.32 23.12
C GLU A 113 -1.37 -5.12 23.59
N SER A 114 -1.57 -6.40 23.93
CA SER A 114 -0.47 -7.32 24.28
C SER A 114 0.56 -7.51 23.18
N ASP A 115 0.20 -7.22 21.92
CA ASP A 115 1.04 -7.45 20.75
C ASP A 115 1.92 -6.24 20.43
N PHE A 116 1.66 -5.08 21.06
CA PHE A 116 2.28 -3.81 20.68
C PHE A 116 3.78 -3.75 20.96
N ASP A 117 4.22 -4.41 22.02
CA ASP A 117 5.62 -4.44 22.42
C ASP A 117 6.41 -5.60 21.81
N LEU A 118 5.75 -6.49 21.03
CA LEU A 118 6.40 -7.60 20.36
C LEU A 118 7.31 -7.11 19.22
N PHE A 119 8.45 -7.76 19.07
CA PHE A 119 9.37 -7.51 17.97
C PHE A 119 9.02 -8.36 16.73
N PRO A 120 9.49 -7.97 15.52
CA PRO A 120 9.16 -8.69 14.29
C PRO A 120 9.40 -10.20 14.32
N HIS A 121 10.39 -10.68 15.03
CA HIS A 121 10.68 -12.12 15.13
C HIS A 121 9.65 -12.88 15.98
N GLU A 122 8.88 -12.21 16.84
CA GLU A 122 7.83 -12.77 17.68
C GLU A 122 6.44 -12.73 17.02
N LEU A 123 6.30 -11.99 15.91
CA LEU A 123 5.04 -11.76 15.24
C LEU A 123 4.74 -12.84 14.18
N SER A 124 3.47 -13.21 14.03
CA SER A 124 3.00 -14.02 12.90
C SER A 124 3.06 -13.24 11.58
N GLY A 125 2.97 -13.94 10.43
CA GLY A 125 2.93 -13.31 9.12
C GLY A 125 1.80 -12.30 8.99
N GLY A 126 0.58 -12.68 9.35
CA GLY A 126 -0.59 -11.80 9.34
C GLY A 126 -0.46 -10.59 10.26
N MET A 127 0.20 -10.71 11.44
CA MET A 127 0.48 -9.56 12.32
C MET A 127 1.47 -8.61 11.66
N LYS A 128 2.54 -9.13 11.05
CA LYS A 128 3.53 -8.32 10.30
C LYS A 128 2.86 -7.55 9.15
N GLN A 129 1.97 -8.22 8.42
CA GLN A 129 1.20 -7.60 7.33
C GLN A 129 0.38 -6.43 7.86
N ARG A 130 -0.38 -6.61 8.94
CA ARG A 130 -1.22 -5.57 9.53
C ARG A 130 -0.41 -4.38 10.06
N ILE A 131 0.77 -4.61 10.63
CA ILE A 131 1.68 -3.53 11.05
C ILE A 131 2.22 -2.77 9.83
N SER A 132 2.59 -3.46 8.75
CA SER A 132 3.01 -2.83 7.50
C SER A 132 1.90 -1.95 6.89
N LEU A 133 0.64 -2.44 6.91
CA LEU A 133 -0.53 -1.69 6.49
C LEU A 133 -0.78 -0.47 7.37
N ALA A 134 -0.71 -0.61 8.71
CA ALA A 134 -0.85 0.52 9.65
C ALA A 134 0.13 1.65 9.34
N ARG A 135 1.38 1.33 9.04
CA ARG A 135 2.41 2.31 8.62
C ARG A 135 1.99 3.08 7.38
N ALA A 136 1.47 2.37 6.37
CA ALA A 136 1.07 2.99 5.12
C ALA A 136 -0.21 3.85 5.29
N PHE A 137 -1.17 3.41 6.09
CA PHE A 137 -2.42 4.13 6.32
C PHE A 137 -2.22 5.45 7.07
N LEU A 138 -1.34 5.46 8.06
CA LEU A 138 -1.08 6.62 8.90
C LEU A 138 -0.11 7.62 8.27
N LYS A 139 0.64 7.23 7.24
CA LYS A 139 1.47 8.17 6.48
C LYS A 139 0.58 9.13 5.72
N ASP A 140 0.80 10.43 5.95
CA ASP A 140 0.06 11.49 5.25
C ASP A 140 0.58 11.61 3.81
N ALA A 141 -0.24 11.17 2.85
CA ALA A 141 0.06 11.23 1.43
C ALA A 141 -1.25 11.16 0.62
N PRO A 142 -1.40 11.90 -0.48
CA PRO A 142 -2.62 11.89 -1.30
C PRO A 142 -2.90 10.54 -1.98
N THR A 143 -1.88 9.72 -2.21
CA THR A 143 -2.02 8.40 -2.84
C THR A 143 -1.51 7.29 -1.92
N LEU A 144 -2.28 6.24 -1.78
CA LEU A 144 -1.94 5.03 -1.03
C LEU A 144 -1.78 3.86 -2.02
N LEU A 145 -0.62 3.23 -2.00
CA LEU A 145 -0.31 2.03 -2.79
C LEU A 145 -0.29 0.80 -1.89
N LEU A 146 -0.99 -0.24 -2.30
CA LEU A 146 -1.09 -1.52 -1.59
C LEU A 146 -0.73 -2.66 -2.54
N ASP A 147 0.35 -3.38 -2.25
CA ASP A 147 0.80 -4.53 -3.04
C ASP A 147 0.45 -5.82 -2.30
N GLU A 148 -0.56 -6.56 -2.80
CA GLU A 148 -1.11 -7.79 -2.22
C GLU A 148 -1.52 -7.64 -0.74
N PRO A 149 -2.38 -6.65 -0.38
CA PRO A 149 -2.66 -6.30 1.01
C PRO A 149 -3.43 -7.39 1.78
N THR A 150 -4.18 -8.26 1.10
CA THR A 150 -4.98 -9.33 1.71
C THR A 150 -4.21 -10.63 1.91
N LYS A 151 -2.98 -10.69 1.37
CA LYS A 151 -2.12 -11.87 1.53
C LYS A 151 -1.90 -12.20 3.01
N GLU A 152 -2.01 -13.47 3.37
CA GLU A 152 -1.83 -13.98 4.74
C GLU A 152 -2.86 -13.45 5.77
N LEU A 153 -3.95 -12.83 5.33
CA LEU A 153 -5.07 -12.46 6.17
C LEU A 153 -6.21 -13.47 6.05
N ASP A 154 -6.86 -13.77 7.16
CA ASP A 154 -8.12 -14.49 7.18
C ASP A 154 -9.30 -13.56 6.82
N LYS A 155 -10.47 -14.12 6.61
CA LYS A 155 -11.67 -13.38 6.18
C LYS A 155 -12.09 -12.27 7.15
N GLU A 156 -11.90 -12.46 8.44
CA GLU A 156 -12.22 -11.46 9.46
C GLU A 156 -11.29 -10.24 9.32
N ASN A 157 -9.99 -10.50 9.23
CA ASN A 157 -8.99 -9.44 9.04
C ASN A 157 -9.10 -8.75 7.67
N ILE A 158 -9.52 -9.46 6.60
CA ILE A 158 -9.84 -8.85 5.30
C ILE A 158 -11.00 -7.88 5.43
N SER A 159 -12.06 -8.23 6.17
CA SER A 159 -13.19 -7.34 6.41
C SER A 159 -12.77 -6.06 7.14
N LEU A 160 -11.96 -6.18 8.21
CA LEU A 160 -11.42 -5.00 8.91
C LEU A 160 -10.58 -4.11 7.99
N LEU A 161 -9.74 -4.74 7.16
CA LEU A 161 -8.90 -4.04 6.20
C LEU A 161 -9.74 -3.25 5.18
N THR A 162 -10.74 -3.90 4.58
CA THR A 162 -11.60 -3.26 3.57
C THR A 162 -12.43 -2.12 4.15
N ASP A 163 -12.92 -2.23 5.39
CA ASP A 163 -13.61 -1.14 6.08
C ASP A 163 -12.72 0.09 6.26
N ILE A 164 -11.44 -0.11 6.57
CA ILE A 164 -10.47 0.98 6.70
C ILE A 164 -10.19 1.60 5.32
N ILE A 165 -9.94 0.78 4.29
CA ILE A 165 -9.72 1.25 2.92
C ILE A 165 -10.92 2.05 2.42
N GLN A 166 -12.15 1.59 2.67
CA GLN A 166 -13.36 2.31 2.28
C GLN A 166 -13.46 3.70 2.92
N LYS A 167 -13.00 3.86 4.16
CA LYS A 167 -12.95 5.18 4.82
C LYS A 167 -11.87 6.07 4.19
N ILE A 168 -10.67 5.53 3.98
CA ILE A 168 -9.53 6.26 3.40
C ILE A 168 -9.82 6.71 1.97
N SER A 169 -10.45 5.86 1.17
CA SER A 169 -10.70 6.11 -0.25
C SER A 169 -11.73 7.21 -0.55
N LYS A 170 -12.42 7.73 0.48
CA LYS A 170 -13.32 8.88 0.32
C LYS A 170 -12.56 10.16 -0.02
N ASP A 171 -11.36 10.31 0.51
CA ASP A 171 -10.54 11.52 0.40
C ASP A 171 -9.19 11.30 -0.26
N ARG A 172 -8.80 10.05 -0.49
CA ARG A 172 -7.50 9.64 -1.05
C ARG A 172 -7.68 8.65 -2.18
N LEU A 173 -6.76 8.69 -3.14
CA LEU A 173 -6.62 7.62 -4.13
C LEU A 173 -5.98 6.40 -3.47
N VAL A 174 -6.61 5.23 -3.58
CA VAL A 174 -6.05 3.94 -3.14
C VAL A 174 -5.84 3.06 -4.37
N ILE A 175 -4.61 2.66 -4.62
CA ILE A 175 -4.26 1.74 -5.71
C ILE A 175 -3.88 0.40 -5.09
N ILE A 176 -4.58 -0.65 -5.48
CA ILE A 176 -4.39 -2.01 -4.96
C ILE A 176 -3.93 -2.91 -6.09
N VAL A 177 -2.81 -3.59 -5.90
CA VAL A 177 -2.43 -4.75 -6.70
C VAL A 177 -2.89 -5.99 -5.95
N THR A 178 -3.68 -6.83 -6.59
CA THR A 178 -4.11 -8.12 -6.02
C THR A 178 -4.35 -9.17 -7.10
N HIS A 179 -4.16 -10.42 -6.74
CA HIS A 179 -4.58 -11.58 -7.54
C HIS A 179 -5.97 -12.07 -7.17
N ASN A 180 -6.50 -11.65 -6.02
CA ASN A 180 -7.82 -12.04 -5.54
C ASN A 180 -8.75 -10.81 -5.46
N LEU A 181 -9.52 -10.58 -6.53
CA LEU A 181 -10.48 -9.47 -6.57
C LEU A 181 -11.67 -9.67 -5.63
N GLU A 182 -12.03 -10.92 -5.30
CA GLU A 182 -13.14 -11.23 -4.40
C GLU A 182 -12.92 -10.59 -3.01
N ASP A 183 -11.67 -10.53 -2.54
CA ASP A 183 -11.33 -9.93 -1.24
C ASP A 183 -11.63 -8.44 -1.16
N ILE A 184 -11.68 -7.75 -2.30
CA ILE A 184 -11.85 -6.29 -2.37
C ILE A 184 -13.08 -5.86 -3.17
N GLU A 185 -13.95 -6.79 -3.56
CA GLU A 185 -15.15 -6.51 -4.37
C GLU A 185 -16.09 -5.52 -3.66
N CYS A 186 -16.20 -5.59 -2.33
CA CYS A 186 -16.99 -4.67 -1.51
C CYS A 186 -16.55 -3.20 -1.62
N LEU A 187 -15.33 -2.93 -2.08
CA LEU A 187 -14.80 -1.59 -2.32
C LEU A 187 -15.24 -1.01 -3.67
N SER A 188 -15.89 -1.81 -4.53
CA SER A 188 -16.30 -1.42 -5.90
C SER A 188 -15.17 -0.75 -6.69
N PRO A 189 -13.99 -1.38 -6.81
CA PRO A 189 -12.82 -0.76 -7.40
C PRO A 189 -12.98 -0.54 -8.91
N THR A 190 -12.43 0.55 -9.42
CA THR A 190 -12.18 0.68 -10.86
C THR A 190 -11.04 -0.27 -11.25
N ILE A 191 -11.22 -1.09 -12.27
CA ILE A 191 -10.22 -2.08 -12.69
C ILE A 191 -9.31 -1.49 -13.77
N LEU A 192 -8.01 -1.50 -13.52
CA LEU A 192 -6.96 -1.27 -14.50
C LEU A 192 -6.26 -2.59 -14.81
N GLN A 193 -6.58 -3.17 -15.96
CA GLN A 193 -5.92 -4.38 -16.42
C GLN A 193 -4.65 -4.02 -17.19
N ILE A 194 -3.51 -4.61 -16.80
CA ILE A 194 -2.26 -4.52 -17.54
C ILE A 194 -1.96 -5.86 -18.22
N SER A 195 -1.49 -5.81 -19.45
CA SER A 195 -1.25 -6.97 -20.33
C SER A 195 0.13 -6.87 -20.98
#